data_6da60a24928e514eb784427cd229a409
#
_entry.id   6da60a24928e514eb784427cd229a409
#
_cell.length_a   1.000
_cell.length_b   1.000
_cell.length_c   1.000
_cell.angle_alpha   90.00
_cell.angle_beta   90.00
_cell.angle_gamma   90.00
#
_symmetry.space_group_name_H-M   'P 1'
#
loop_
_entity.id
_entity.type
_entity.pdbx_description
1 polymer ?
#
loop_
_entity_poly.entity_id
_entity_poly.type
_entity_poly.pdbx_seq_one_letter_code
_entity_poly.pdbx_strand_id
1 'polypeptide(L)'
;MNKNIEELIEILLDIHTKEKMYDFLQGILTPKELMEIPNRLQIVKMLKRGISHHDIAGKLHVGVATVARGSREIQKGRFQNV
;
A
#
# COMPACT_ATOMS: atom_id res chain seq x y z
N MET A 1 -16.12 12.00 0.93
CA MET A 1 -15.06 11.72 -0.09
C MET A 1 -15.13 12.82 -1.13
N ASN A 2 -14.01 13.41 -1.53
CA ASN A 2 -14.07 14.44 -2.54
C ASN A 2 -14.20 13.83 -3.95
N LYS A 3 -14.62 14.66 -4.90
CA LYS A 3 -14.90 14.21 -6.28
C LYS A 3 -13.68 13.65 -6.99
N ASN A 4 -12.51 14.20 -6.74
CA ASN A 4 -11.28 13.74 -7.39
C ASN A 4 -10.89 12.34 -6.92
N ILE A 5 -11.07 12.05 -5.64
CA ILE A 5 -10.82 10.72 -5.08
C ILE A 5 -11.85 9.72 -5.64
N GLU A 6 -13.12 10.10 -5.71
CA GLU A 6 -14.16 9.25 -6.29
C GLU A 6 -13.84 8.88 -7.75
N GLU A 7 -13.44 9.86 -8.55
CA GLU A 7 -13.09 9.63 -9.95
C GLU A 7 -11.90 8.68 -10.07
N LEU A 8 -10.89 8.86 -9.24
CA LEU A 8 -9.74 7.95 -9.22
C LEU A 8 -10.18 6.52 -8.92
N ILE A 9 -11.02 6.34 -7.89
CA ILE A 9 -11.54 5.02 -7.52
C ILE A 9 -12.33 4.41 -8.67
N GLU A 10 -13.19 5.18 -9.32
CA GLU A 10 -13.99 4.69 -10.45
C GLU A 10 -13.11 4.20 -11.60
N ILE A 11 -12.06 4.97 -11.92
CA ILE A 11 -11.12 4.58 -12.97
C ILE A 11 -10.38 3.29 -12.59
N LEU A 12 -9.90 3.19 -11.34
CA LEU A 12 -9.25 1.98 -10.86
C LEU A 12 -10.16 0.76 -10.94
N LEU A 13 -11.44 0.94 -10.60
CA LEU A 13 -12.42 -0.16 -10.67
C LEU A 13 -12.72 -0.61 -12.10
N ASP A 14 -12.55 0.27 -13.08
CA ASP A 14 -12.77 -0.05 -14.50
C ASP A 14 -11.58 -0.75 -15.16
N ILE A 15 -10.44 -0.82 -14.49
CA ILE A 15 -9.25 -1.50 -15.01
C ILE A 15 -9.30 -2.96 -14.56
N HIS A 16 -9.37 -3.88 -15.53
CA HIS A 16 -9.62 -5.30 -15.24
C HIS A 16 -8.48 -6.25 -15.60
N THR A 17 -7.37 -5.74 -16.12
CA THR A 17 -6.20 -6.57 -16.41
C THR A 17 -4.97 -6.05 -15.65
N LYS A 18 -4.07 -6.96 -15.31
CA LYS A 18 -2.82 -6.60 -14.63
C LYS A 18 -1.98 -5.65 -15.48
N GLU A 19 -1.90 -5.89 -16.77
CA GLU A 19 -1.10 -5.09 -17.70
C GLU A 19 -1.62 -3.65 -17.77
N LYS A 20 -2.93 -3.48 -17.88
CA LYS A 20 -3.54 -2.14 -17.93
C LYS A 20 -3.42 -1.43 -16.59
N MET A 21 -3.56 -2.14 -15.49
CA MET A 21 -3.38 -1.55 -14.15
C MET A 21 -1.92 -1.11 -13.96
N TYR A 22 -0.97 -1.94 -14.35
CA TYR A 22 0.44 -1.59 -14.20
C TYR A 22 0.80 -0.36 -15.04
N ASP A 23 0.30 -0.31 -16.29
CA ASP A 23 0.49 0.86 -17.16
C ASP A 23 -0.08 2.13 -16.50
N PHE A 24 -1.29 2.05 -15.96
CA PHE A 24 -1.92 3.18 -15.28
C PHE A 24 -1.11 3.63 -14.07
N LEU A 25 -0.67 2.69 -13.24
CA LEU A 25 0.12 3.00 -12.05
C LEU A 25 1.46 3.63 -12.40
N GLN A 26 2.13 3.14 -13.47
CA GLN A 26 3.37 3.74 -13.93
C GLN A 26 3.20 5.19 -14.40
N GLY A 27 2.04 5.51 -14.96
CA GLY A 27 1.74 6.86 -15.40
C GLY A 27 1.36 7.81 -14.27
N ILE A 28 0.61 7.33 -13.29
CA ILE A 28 0.08 8.19 -12.23
C ILE A 28 0.99 8.30 -11.00
N LEU A 29 1.83 7.31 -10.76
CA LEU A 29 2.79 7.30 -9.65
C LEU A 29 4.19 7.64 -10.13
N THR A 30 4.96 8.31 -9.28
CA THR A 30 6.38 8.48 -9.53
C THR A 30 7.10 7.13 -9.38
N PRO A 31 8.32 6.95 -9.96
CA PRO A 31 9.08 5.73 -9.75
C PRO A 31 9.30 5.39 -8.26
N LYS A 32 9.50 6.41 -7.43
CA LYS A 32 9.66 6.23 -5.99
C LYS A 32 8.38 5.68 -5.35
N GLU A 33 7.25 6.26 -5.68
CA GLU A 33 5.95 5.80 -5.19
C GLU A 33 5.63 4.39 -5.64
N LEU A 34 6.00 4.04 -6.88
CA LEU A 34 5.80 2.70 -7.42
C LEU A 34 6.60 1.64 -6.66
N MET A 35 7.66 2.03 -5.97
CA MET A 35 8.40 1.14 -5.05
C MET A 35 7.84 1.19 -3.63
N GLU A 36 7.48 2.36 -3.15
CA GLU A 36 7.02 2.55 -1.77
C GLU A 36 5.65 1.94 -1.50
N ILE A 37 4.71 2.07 -2.44
CA ILE A 37 3.35 1.57 -2.23
C ILE A 37 3.31 0.05 -2.10
N PRO A 38 3.96 -0.73 -2.98
CA PRO A 38 4.05 -2.18 -2.77
C PRO A 38 4.72 -2.58 -1.45
N ASN A 39 5.72 -1.81 -1.01
CA ASN A 39 6.36 -2.06 0.29
C ASN A 39 5.38 -1.86 1.45
N ARG A 40 4.52 -0.85 1.36
CA ARG A 40 3.47 -0.63 2.37
C ARG A 40 2.52 -1.82 2.45
N LEU A 41 2.20 -2.43 1.32
CA LEU A 41 1.38 -3.65 1.32
C LEU A 41 2.12 -4.80 2.00
N GLN A 42 3.42 -4.98 1.75
CA GLN A 42 4.20 -6.02 2.41
C GLN A 42 4.28 -5.81 3.92
N ILE A 43 4.42 -4.55 4.36
CA ILE A 43 4.39 -4.21 5.79
C ILE A 43 3.09 -4.71 6.43
N VAL A 44 1.95 -4.40 5.81
CA VAL A 44 0.64 -4.82 6.32
C VAL A 44 0.54 -6.34 6.41
N LYS A 45 0.95 -7.06 5.37
CA LYS A 45 0.92 -8.53 5.35
C LYS A 45 1.79 -9.12 6.47
N MET A 46 2.98 -8.58 6.68
CA MET A 46 3.89 -9.06 7.71
C MET A 46 3.38 -8.76 9.12
N LEU A 47 2.80 -7.56 9.32
CA LEU A 47 2.16 -7.21 10.59
C LEU A 47 1.02 -8.17 10.93
N LYS A 48 0.21 -8.53 9.94
CA LYS A 48 -0.91 -9.46 10.14
C LYS A 48 -0.44 -10.88 10.45
N ARG A 49 0.80 -11.23 10.10
CA ARG A 49 1.43 -12.50 10.48
C ARG A 49 2.04 -12.46 11.88
N GLY A 50 2.01 -11.31 12.56
CA GLY A 50 2.57 -11.16 13.89
C GLY A 50 4.08 -10.92 13.91
N ILE A 51 4.68 -10.55 12.77
CA ILE A 51 6.11 -10.24 12.72
C ILE A 51 6.35 -8.90 13.42
N SER A 52 7.44 -8.79 14.18
CA SER A 52 7.73 -7.58 14.94
C SER A 52 8.05 -6.40 14.04
N HIS A 53 7.76 -5.18 14.52
CA HIS A 53 8.09 -3.94 13.80
C HIS A 53 9.56 -3.86 13.42
N HIS A 54 10.42 -4.26 14.34
CA HIS A 54 11.87 -4.21 14.14
C HIS A 54 12.32 -5.16 13.03
N ASP A 55 11.79 -6.37 13.02
CA ASP A 55 12.13 -7.36 11.99
C ASP A 55 11.61 -6.94 10.61
N ILE A 56 10.40 -6.38 10.56
CA ILE A 56 9.85 -5.86 9.30
C ILE A 56 10.72 -4.74 8.75
N ALA A 57 11.09 -3.78 9.60
CA ALA A 57 11.94 -2.66 9.20
C ALA A 57 13.27 -3.15 8.64
N GLY A 58 13.89 -4.15 9.27
CA GLY A 58 15.14 -4.74 8.80
C GLY A 58 14.99 -5.46 7.46
N LYS A 59 13.93 -6.26 7.30
CA LYS A 59 13.71 -7.03 6.08
C LYS A 59 13.41 -6.15 4.86
N LEU A 60 12.62 -5.12 5.06
CA LEU A 60 12.16 -4.27 3.97
C LEU A 60 13.03 -3.02 3.78
N HIS A 61 14.01 -2.82 4.62
CA HIS A 61 14.89 -1.64 4.59
C HIS A 61 14.08 -0.33 4.69
N VAL A 62 13.13 -0.31 5.61
CA VAL A 62 12.31 0.87 5.89
C VAL A 62 12.48 1.30 7.35
N GLY A 63 12.07 2.53 7.65
CA GLY A 63 12.09 3.01 9.03
C GLY A 63 11.03 2.33 9.89
N VAL A 64 11.32 2.17 11.19
CA VAL A 64 10.35 1.65 12.16
C VAL A 64 9.09 2.51 12.21
N ALA A 65 9.24 3.83 12.04
CA ALA A 65 8.08 4.74 12.01
C ALA A 65 7.11 4.41 10.87
N THR A 66 7.64 4.00 9.71
CA THR A 66 6.82 3.59 8.57
C THR A 66 6.02 2.32 8.90
N VAL A 67 6.65 1.36 9.57
CA VAL A 67 5.98 0.14 10.02
C VAL A 67 4.91 0.47 11.07
N ALA A 68 5.23 1.32 12.03
CA ALA A 68 4.29 1.74 13.08
C ALA A 68 3.06 2.43 12.48
N ARG A 69 3.24 3.22 11.42
CA ARG A 69 2.11 3.84 10.72
C ARG A 69 1.17 2.78 10.14
N GLY A 70 1.72 1.73 9.51
CA GLY A 70 0.92 0.62 9.00
C GLY A 70 0.13 -0.07 10.11
N SER A 71 0.76 -0.29 11.26
CA SER A 71 0.11 -0.89 12.42
C SER A 71 -1.07 -0.04 12.90
N ARG A 72 -0.89 1.27 12.99
CA ARG A 72 -1.98 2.18 13.39
C ARG A 72 -3.15 2.14 12.40
N GLU A 73 -2.87 2.05 11.12
CA GLU A 73 -3.93 1.97 10.11
C GLU A 73 -4.72 0.66 10.20
N ILE A 74 -4.03 -0.46 10.50
CA ILE A 74 -4.70 -1.74 10.76
C ILE A 74 -5.62 -1.60 11.99
N GLN A 75 -5.15 -0.97 13.05
CA GLN A 75 -5.95 -0.76 14.28
C GLN A 75 -7.20 0.09 14.03
N LYS A 76 -7.14 0.99 13.05
CA LYS A 76 -8.30 1.78 12.63
C LYS A 76 -9.30 1.00 11.78
N GLY A 77 -9.01 -0.25 11.48
CA GLY A 77 -9.89 -1.10 10.70
C GLY A 77 -9.62 -1.12 9.19
N ARG A 78 -8.53 -0.53 8.75
CA ARG A 78 -8.16 -0.57 7.33
C ARG A 78 -7.56 -1.93 6.94
N PHE A 79 -7.44 -2.19 5.64
CA PHE A 79 -6.80 -3.39 5.09
C PHE A 79 -7.52 -4.69 5.46
N GLN A 80 -8.85 -4.65 5.54
CA GLN A 80 -9.62 -5.86 5.87
C GLN A 80 -9.55 -6.92 4.76
N ASN A 81 -9.24 -6.51 3.54
CA ASN A 81 -9.13 -7.40 2.38
C ASN A 81 -7.69 -7.84 2.07
N VAL A 82 -6.79 -7.61 3.01
CA VAL A 82 -5.39 -8.04 2.88
C VAL A 82 -5.10 -9.22 3.78
#